data_addaad91a94dd6d395d83e17344cf380
#
_entry.id   addaad91a94dd6d395d83e17344cf380
#
_cell.length_a   1.000
_cell.length_b   1.000
_cell.length_c   1.000
_cell.angle_alpha   90.00
_cell.angle_beta   90.00
_cell.angle_gamma   90.00
#
_symmetry.space_group_name_H-M   'P 1'
#
loop_
_entity.id
_entity.type
_entity.pdbx_description
1 polymer ?
#
loop_
_entity_poly.entity_id
_entity_poly.type
_entity_poly.pdbx_seq_one_letter_code
_entity_poly.pdbx_strand_id
1 'polypeptide(L)'
;MSTLITIIVTFFAGMGAGLGTGFAGLSAAAVISPMLITFLGMDPYMAVGIALSSDVLASAVSAYTYGKNKNLDVKNGLIMMVTVLCFTVVGSYVSSLLPSATMGRFSVFMTFLLGIKFIVRPVMTTKEAMQGVSAKKRAVQSIICGVIIGFICGFIGAGGGMMMLLILTSVLGYELKTAVGTSVFIMAFTAFTGAASHFAIGGKPDWFVMLLCIAFTLLWARIAAVFANKASAKTLNRATGIVLVILGIVVFAFSLLS
;
A
#
# COMPACT_ATOMS: atom_id res chain seq x y z
N MET A 1 -23.47 -7.74 16.36
CA MET A 1 -22.15 -7.60 17.01
C MET A 1 -22.16 -6.35 17.87
N SER A 2 -21.47 -6.31 19.02
CA SER A 2 -21.50 -5.09 19.83
C SER A 2 -20.72 -3.96 19.14
N THR A 3 -21.24 -2.74 19.21
CA THR A 3 -20.60 -1.54 18.67
C THR A 3 -19.17 -1.36 19.18
N LEU A 4 -18.91 -1.77 20.43
CA LEU A 4 -17.60 -1.70 21.05
C LEU A 4 -16.57 -2.59 20.31
N ILE A 5 -16.94 -3.82 19.95
CA ILE A 5 -16.06 -4.74 19.19
C ILE A 5 -15.75 -4.13 17.83
N THR A 6 -16.74 -3.58 17.15
CA THR A 6 -16.54 -2.92 15.85
C THR A 6 -15.55 -1.77 15.95
N ILE A 7 -15.67 -0.90 16.97
CA ILE A 7 -14.73 0.22 17.19
C ILE A 7 -13.31 -0.30 17.47
N ILE A 8 -13.16 -1.32 18.31
CA ILE A 8 -11.84 -1.89 18.65
C ILE A 8 -11.18 -2.49 17.40
N VAL A 9 -11.91 -3.31 16.65
CA VAL A 9 -11.38 -3.95 15.43
C VAL A 9 -11.00 -2.91 14.40
N THR A 10 -11.86 -1.94 14.11
CA THR A 10 -11.58 -0.88 13.13
C THR A 10 -10.45 0.04 13.57
N PHE A 11 -10.26 0.27 14.88
CA PHE A 11 -9.14 1.02 15.42
C PHE A 11 -7.81 0.32 15.12
N PHE A 12 -7.67 -0.97 15.48
CA PHE A 12 -6.44 -1.71 15.24
C PHE A 12 -6.19 -1.96 13.75
N ALA A 13 -7.24 -2.22 12.97
CA ALA A 13 -7.15 -2.34 11.52
C ALA A 13 -6.65 -1.03 10.88
N GLY A 14 -7.26 0.09 11.25
CA GLY A 14 -6.88 1.41 10.78
C GLY A 14 -5.48 1.83 11.24
N MET A 15 -5.10 1.49 12.48
CA MET A 15 -3.75 1.73 12.98
C MET A 15 -2.69 0.97 12.16
N GLY A 16 -2.86 -0.33 12.00
CA GLY A 16 -1.92 -1.15 11.22
C GLY A 16 -1.84 -0.71 9.76
N ALA A 17 -2.99 -0.47 9.13
CA ALA A 17 -3.07 0.00 7.76
C ALA A 17 -2.43 1.38 7.59
N GLY A 18 -2.75 2.34 8.46
CA GLY A 18 -2.22 3.70 8.40
C GLY A 18 -0.71 3.75 8.62
N LEU A 19 -0.19 3.00 9.59
CA LEU A 19 1.25 2.87 9.79
C LEU A 19 1.93 2.25 8.57
N GLY A 20 1.36 1.18 8.01
CA GLY A 20 1.85 0.54 6.80
C GLY A 20 1.86 1.48 5.59
N THR A 21 0.78 2.24 5.37
CA THR A 21 0.70 3.23 4.30
C THR A 21 1.70 4.36 4.50
N GLY A 22 1.76 4.94 5.70
CA GLY A 22 2.60 6.11 5.96
C GLY A 22 4.09 5.82 6.00
N PHE A 23 4.53 4.65 6.49
CA PHE A 23 5.95 4.27 6.53
C PHE A 23 6.43 3.55 5.28
N ALA A 24 5.60 2.71 4.69
CA ALA A 24 6.01 1.78 3.65
C ALA A 24 5.26 1.95 2.32
N GLY A 25 4.26 2.83 2.25
CA GLY A 25 3.40 2.91 1.08
C GLY A 25 2.63 1.60 0.84
N LEU A 26 2.22 0.94 1.92
CA LEU A 26 1.43 -0.28 1.85
C LEU A 26 -0.04 0.05 1.60
N SER A 27 -0.72 -0.78 0.81
CA SER A 27 -2.17 -0.63 0.66
C SER A 27 -2.90 -0.99 1.96
N ALA A 28 -3.82 -0.13 2.38
CA ALA A 28 -4.67 -0.37 3.54
C ALA A 28 -5.50 -1.66 3.40
N ALA A 29 -5.81 -2.07 2.18
CA ALA A 29 -6.55 -3.30 1.91
C ALA A 29 -5.83 -4.56 2.41
N ALA A 30 -4.51 -4.56 2.45
CA ALA A 30 -3.72 -5.69 2.93
C ALA A 30 -3.92 -5.97 4.44
N VAL A 31 -4.37 -4.99 5.21
CA VAL A 31 -4.57 -5.09 6.67
C VAL A 31 -6.05 -5.05 7.03
N ILE A 32 -6.78 -4.06 6.50
CA ILE A 32 -8.19 -3.84 6.88
C ILE A 32 -9.06 -5.02 6.44
N SER A 33 -8.93 -5.48 5.17
CA SER A 33 -9.82 -6.53 4.65
C SER A 33 -9.77 -7.80 5.49
N PRO A 34 -8.60 -8.43 5.76
CA PRO A 34 -8.57 -9.63 6.57
C PRO A 34 -9.08 -9.42 7.99
N MET A 35 -8.85 -8.25 8.58
CA MET A 35 -9.37 -7.96 9.93
C MET A 35 -10.89 -7.85 9.96
N LEU A 36 -11.51 -7.18 8.98
CA LEU A 36 -12.96 -7.08 8.90
C LEU A 36 -13.61 -8.44 8.63
N ILE A 37 -13.02 -9.24 7.77
CA ILE A 37 -13.51 -10.60 7.46
C ILE A 37 -13.42 -11.49 8.70
N THR A 38 -12.24 -11.55 9.34
CA THR A 38 -11.98 -12.49 10.44
C THR A 38 -12.75 -12.11 11.72
N PHE A 39 -12.74 -10.83 12.12
CA PHE A 39 -13.29 -10.41 13.41
C PHE A 39 -14.72 -9.89 13.35
N LEU A 40 -15.14 -9.35 12.20
CA LEU A 40 -16.49 -8.84 12.03
C LEU A 40 -17.37 -9.76 11.18
N GLY A 41 -16.83 -10.89 10.64
CA GLY A 41 -17.57 -11.80 9.76
C GLY A 41 -18.11 -11.10 8.51
N MET A 42 -17.45 -10.02 8.07
CA MET A 42 -17.90 -9.22 6.94
C MET A 42 -17.69 -9.97 5.63
N ASP A 43 -18.61 -9.77 4.69
CA ASP A 43 -18.45 -10.28 3.33
C ASP A 43 -17.12 -9.79 2.72
N PRO A 44 -16.31 -10.69 2.12
CA PRO A 44 -14.98 -10.33 1.61
C PRO A 44 -14.99 -9.22 0.57
N TYR A 45 -15.98 -9.20 -0.31
CA TYR A 45 -16.08 -8.17 -1.34
C TYR A 45 -16.35 -6.80 -0.72
N MET A 46 -17.25 -6.73 0.26
CA MET A 46 -17.56 -5.51 1.00
C MET A 46 -16.36 -5.03 1.83
N ALA A 47 -15.66 -5.95 2.50
CA ALA A 47 -14.48 -5.63 3.30
C ALA A 47 -13.36 -5.01 2.43
N VAL A 48 -13.13 -5.51 1.22
CA VAL A 48 -12.16 -4.94 0.27
C VAL A 48 -12.59 -3.54 -0.18
N GLY A 49 -13.86 -3.32 -0.50
CA GLY A 49 -14.37 -1.99 -0.88
C GLY A 49 -14.16 -0.94 0.22
N ILE A 50 -14.46 -1.29 1.47
CA ILE A 50 -14.23 -0.43 2.66
C ILE A 50 -12.73 -0.14 2.83
N ALA A 51 -11.90 -1.15 2.71
CA ALA A 51 -10.45 -1.03 2.85
C ALA A 51 -9.83 -0.13 1.77
N LEU A 52 -10.25 -0.29 0.52
CA LEU A 52 -9.81 0.58 -0.58
C LEU A 52 -10.26 2.03 -0.39
N SER A 53 -11.48 2.26 0.12
CA SER A 53 -11.95 3.61 0.46
C SER A 53 -11.10 4.27 1.55
N SER A 54 -10.69 3.49 2.53
CA SER A 54 -9.78 3.96 3.59
C SER A 54 -8.39 4.28 3.03
N ASP A 55 -7.91 3.48 2.07
CA ASP A 55 -6.62 3.66 1.42
C ASP A 55 -6.56 4.94 0.57
N VAL A 56 -7.65 5.34 -0.08
CA VAL A 56 -7.71 6.59 -0.87
C VAL A 56 -7.26 7.79 -0.04
N LEU A 57 -7.89 7.99 1.12
CA LEU A 57 -7.60 9.16 1.96
C LEU A 57 -6.28 9.03 2.72
N ALA A 58 -5.94 7.84 3.18
CA ALA A 58 -4.66 7.56 3.83
C ALA A 58 -3.48 7.79 2.89
N SER A 59 -3.58 7.29 1.66
CA SER A 59 -2.57 7.48 0.62
C SER A 59 -2.50 8.95 0.16
N ALA A 60 -3.64 9.63 0.00
CA ALA A 60 -3.67 11.04 -0.37
C ALA A 60 -3.02 11.94 0.69
N VAL A 61 -3.33 11.77 1.98
CA VAL A 61 -2.72 12.56 3.06
C VAL A 61 -1.23 12.26 3.23
N SER A 62 -0.85 11.00 3.03
CA SER A 62 0.57 10.61 3.03
C SER A 62 1.30 11.25 1.85
N ALA A 63 0.77 11.16 0.62
CA ALA A 63 1.33 11.78 -0.58
C ALA A 63 1.48 13.30 -0.43
N TYR A 64 0.46 13.96 0.11
CA TYR A 64 0.53 15.39 0.43
C TYR A 64 1.67 15.70 1.42
N THR A 65 1.79 14.91 2.48
CA THR A 65 2.81 15.10 3.51
C THR A 65 4.23 14.90 2.93
N TYR A 66 4.43 13.85 2.13
CA TYR A 66 5.70 13.62 1.44
C TYR A 66 5.99 14.69 0.39
N GLY A 67 4.98 15.12 -0.38
CA GLY A 67 5.10 16.17 -1.39
C GLY A 67 5.51 17.52 -0.79
N LYS A 68 4.89 17.93 0.34
CA LYS A 68 5.26 19.14 1.08
C LYS A 68 6.72 19.13 1.53
N ASN A 69 7.27 17.96 1.82
CA ASN A 69 8.67 17.77 2.20
C ASN A 69 9.60 17.50 0.99
N LYS A 70 9.13 17.71 -0.23
CA LYS A 70 9.87 17.46 -1.50
C LYS A 70 10.35 16.01 -1.64
N ASN A 71 9.61 15.07 -1.08
CA ASN A 71 9.86 13.63 -1.13
C ASN A 71 8.81 12.93 -2.01
N LEU A 72 8.55 13.50 -3.19
CA LEU A 72 7.60 12.99 -4.17
C LEU A 72 8.12 13.28 -5.58
N ASP A 73 8.21 12.26 -6.41
CA ASP A 73 8.49 12.41 -7.85
C ASP A 73 7.17 12.37 -8.63
N VAL A 74 6.53 13.53 -8.76
CA VAL A 74 5.22 13.64 -9.42
C VAL A 74 5.30 13.23 -10.89
N LYS A 75 6.34 13.68 -11.62
CA LYS A 75 6.46 13.44 -13.06
C LYS A 75 6.57 11.95 -13.40
N ASN A 76 7.52 11.26 -12.81
CA ASN A 76 7.71 9.84 -13.05
C ASN A 76 6.62 9.00 -12.36
N GLY A 77 6.07 9.49 -11.24
CA GLY A 77 4.90 8.92 -10.58
C GLY A 77 3.67 8.90 -11.48
N LEU A 78 3.38 9.98 -12.21
CA LEU A 78 2.27 10.02 -13.18
C LEU A 78 2.49 9.06 -14.35
N ILE A 79 3.70 9.01 -14.91
CA ILE A 79 4.04 8.07 -15.99
C ILE A 79 3.83 6.63 -15.50
N MET A 80 4.35 6.30 -14.31
CA MET A 80 4.20 4.97 -13.72
C MET A 80 2.74 4.66 -13.38
N MET A 81 1.97 5.63 -12.86
CA MET A 81 0.56 5.47 -12.53
C MET A 81 -0.26 5.05 -13.74
N VAL A 82 -0.10 5.72 -14.89
CA VAL A 82 -0.83 5.37 -16.11
C VAL A 82 -0.52 3.94 -16.54
N THR A 83 0.75 3.56 -16.53
CA THR A 83 1.15 2.18 -16.90
C THR A 83 0.66 1.15 -15.87
N VAL A 84 0.73 1.47 -14.57
CA VAL A 84 0.19 0.60 -13.50
C VAL A 84 -1.30 0.38 -13.70
N LEU A 85 -2.10 1.42 -13.91
CA LEU A 85 -3.55 1.32 -14.09
C LEU A 85 -3.90 0.45 -15.32
N CYS A 86 -3.25 0.70 -16.46
CA CYS A 86 -3.48 -0.08 -17.67
C CYS A 86 -3.16 -1.57 -17.48
N PHE A 87 -2.00 -1.88 -16.90
CA PHE A 87 -1.56 -3.26 -16.75
C PHE A 87 -2.19 -3.98 -15.55
N THR A 88 -2.76 -3.25 -14.59
CA THR A 88 -3.60 -3.85 -13.54
C THR A 88 -4.83 -4.52 -14.14
N VAL A 89 -5.45 -3.93 -15.17
CA VAL A 89 -6.57 -4.55 -15.89
C VAL A 89 -6.13 -5.86 -16.55
N VAL A 90 -4.97 -5.85 -17.22
CA VAL A 90 -4.40 -7.06 -17.85
C VAL A 90 -4.11 -8.14 -16.80
N GLY A 91 -3.45 -7.78 -15.70
CA GLY A 91 -3.14 -8.70 -14.61
C GLY A 91 -4.41 -9.30 -13.97
N SER A 92 -5.42 -8.48 -13.74
CA SER A 92 -6.72 -8.94 -13.20
C SER A 92 -7.44 -9.89 -14.14
N TYR A 93 -7.39 -9.64 -15.45
CA TYR A 93 -7.94 -10.55 -16.44
C TYR A 93 -7.23 -11.91 -16.43
N VAL A 94 -5.90 -11.92 -16.41
CA VAL A 94 -5.11 -13.17 -16.30
C VAL A 94 -5.40 -13.90 -14.99
N SER A 95 -5.52 -13.15 -13.88
CA SER A 95 -5.88 -13.69 -12.56
C SER A 95 -7.24 -14.39 -12.57
N SER A 96 -8.23 -13.87 -13.28
CA SER A 96 -9.57 -14.47 -13.36
C SER A 96 -9.60 -15.85 -14.04
N LEU A 97 -8.54 -16.19 -14.75
CA LEU A 97 -8.37 -17.49 -15.41
C LEU A 97 -7.75 -18.56 -14.49
N LEU A 98 -7.33 -18.21 -13.28
CA LEU A 98 -6.60 -19.09 -12.35
C LEU A 98 -7.33 -19.27 -11.01
N PRO A 99 -7.13 -20.41 -10.31
CA PRO A 99 -7.72 -20.63 -8.99
C PRO A 99 -7.19 -19.63 -7.95
N SER A 100 -8.08 -19.00 -7.18
CA SER A 100 -7.81 -17.86 -6.29
C SER A 100 -6.96 -18.16 -5.03
N ALA A 101 -6.80 -19.42 -4.63
CA ALA A 101 -6.23 -19.81 -3.33
C ALA A 101 -4.72 -19.48 -3.15
N THR A 102 -3.96 -19.31 -4.23
CA THR A 102 -2.49 -19.20 -4.19
C THR A 102 -1.99 -17.77 -4.00
N MET A 103 -2.80 -16.78 -4.34
CA MET A 103 -2.37 -15.39 -4.51
C MET A 103 -2.22 -14.60 -3.20
N GLY A 104 -3.13 -14.81 -2.25
CA GLY A 104 -3.10 -14.12 -0.95
C GLY A 104 -1.86 -14.46 -0.13
N ARG A 105 -1.47 -15.73 -0.10
CA ARG A 105 -0.29 -16.20 0.65
C ARG A 105 1.02 -15.62 0.13
N PHE A 106 1.14 -15.43 -1.18
CA PHE A 106 2.34 -14.82 -1.79
C PHE A 106 2.51 -13.36 -1.36
N SER A 107 1.45 -12.58 -1.33
CA SER A 107 1.47 -11.18 -0.89
C SER A 107 1.97 -11.03 0.55
N VAL A 108 1.46 -11.87 1.46
CA VAL A 108 1.87 -11.87 2.88
C VAL A 108 3.35 -12.21 3.04
N PHE A 109 3.80 -13.26 2.35
CA PHE A 109 5.20 -13.70 2.38
C PHE A 109 6.14 -12.59 1.87
N MET A 110 5.78 -11.92 0.78
CA MET A 110 6.55 -10.79 0.24
C MET A 110 6.61 -9.59 1.18
N THR A 111 5.52 -9.31 1.94
CA THR A 111 5.52 -8.25 2.98
C THR A 111 6.57 -8.53 4.04
N PHE A 112 6.58 -9.75 4.55
CA PHE A 112 7.51 -10.19 5.58
C PHE A 112 8.97 -10.12 5.10
N LEU A 113 9.26 -10.65 3.90
CA LEU A 113 10.60 -10.59 3.31
C LEU A 113 11.07 -9.16 3.08
N LEU A 114 10.19 -8.28 2.63
CA LEU A 114 10.52 -6.88 2.42
C LEU A 114 10.85 -6.18 3.75
N GLY A 115 10.10 -6.49 4.80
CA GLY A 115 10.38 -6.00 6.16
C GLY A 115 11.77 -6.42 6.64
N ILE A 116 12.11 -7.69 6.51
CA ILE A 116 13.46 -8.20 6.85
C ILE A 116 14.53 -7.49 6.00
N LYS A 117 14.30 -7.32 4.70
CA LYS A 117 15.25 -6.60 3.80
C LYS A 117 15.56 -5.21 4.31
N PHE A 118 14.56 -4.42 4.73
CA PHE A 118 14.80 -3.06 5.24
C PHE A 118 15.56 -3.01 6.56
N ILE A 119 15.46 -4.06 7.39
CA ILE A 119 16.24 -4.20 8.62
C ILE A 119 17.68 -4.60 8.32
N VAL A 120 17.87 -5.64 7.49
CA VAL A 120 19.18 -6.26 7.23
C VAL A 120 19.99 -5.48 6.18
N ARG A 121 19.32 -5.00 5.12
CA ARG A 121 19.93 -4.22 4.03
C ARG A 121 19.16 -2.93 3.81
N PRO A 122 19.39 -1.92 4.67
CA PRO A 122 18.70 -0.64 4.59
C PRO A 122 18.98 0.08 3.26
N VAL A 123 17.98 0.81 2.77
CA VAL A 123 18.12 1.67 1.60
C VAL A 123 18.83 2.94 2.03
N MET A 124 20.05 3.10 1.59
CA MET A 124 20.91 4.25 1.91
C MET A 124 21.15 5.17 0.71
N THR A 125 20.37 4.99 -0.36
CA THR A 125 20.42 5.88 -1.53
C THR A 125 20.09 7.31 -1.12
N THR A 126 20.95 8.25 -1.51
CA THR A 126 20.75 9.67 -1.23
C THR A 126 19.94 10.34 -2.34
N LYS A 127 19.39 11.52 -2.06
CA LYS A 127 18.63 12.31 -3.03
C LYS A 127 19.50 12.72 -4.21
N GLU A 128 20.74 13.06 -3.97
CA GLU A 128 21.73 13.45 -4.98
C GLU A 128 22.02 12.29 -5.93
N ALA A 129 22.27 11.09 -5.39
CA ALA A 129 22.46 9.88 -6.19
C ALA A 129 21.24 9.54 -7.05
N MET A 130 20.03 9.72 -6.49
CA MET A 130 18.79 9.55 -7.22
C MET A 130 18.65 10.57 -8.37
N GLN A 131 19.04 11.83 -8.17
CA GLN A 131 18.91 12.91 -9.15
C GLN A 131 19.95 12.80 -10.28
N GLY A 132 21.04 12.09 -10.09
CA GLY A 132 22.09 11.86 -11.11
C GLY A 132 21.64 11.03 -12.32
N VAL A 133 20.45 10.42 -12.28
CA VAL A 133 19.90 9.65 -13.40
C VAL A 133 19.19 10.54 -14.42
N SER A 134 19.52 10.42 -15.71
CA SER A 134 18.92 11.23 -16.77
C SER A 134 17.39 11.07 -16.82
N ALA A 135 16.67 12.17 -17.11
CA ALA A 135 15.20 12.17 -17.13
C ALA A 135 14.60 11.16 -18.13
N LYS A 136 15.23 10.99 -19.30
CA LYS A 136 14.81 10.01 -20.32
C LYS A 136 14.93 8.58 -19.80
N LYS A 137 16.08 8.24 -19.18
CA LYS A 137 16.31 6.90 -18.61
C LYS A 137 15.30 6.62 -17.50
N ARG A 138 15.04 7.59 -16.63
CA ARG A 138 14.06 7.45 -15.53
C ARG A 138 12.64 7.24 -16.04
N ALA A 139 12.22 7.99 -17.06
CA ALA A 139 10.90 7.83 -17.67
C ALA A 139 10.73 6.42 -18.28
N VAL A 140 11.71 5.93 -19.03
CA VAL A 140 11.68 4.58 -19.61
C VAL A 140 11.63 3.51 -18.51
N GLN A 141 12.45 3.65 -17.46
CA GLN A 141 12.43 2.74 -16.32
C GLN A 141 11.07 2.78 -15.61
N SER A 142 10.45 3.97 -15.44
CA SER A 142 9.13 4.10 -14.82
C SER A 142 8.04 3.40 -15.63
N ILE A 143 8.11 3.44 -16.97
CA ILE A 143 7.18 2.71 -17.84
C ILE A 143 7.36 1.20 -17.65
N ILE A 144 8.58 0.68 -17.79
CA ILE A 144 8.85 -0.75 -17.68
C ILE A 144 8.45 -1.28 -16.30
N CYS A 145 8.86 -0.58 -15.26
CA CYS A 145 8.50 -0.96 -13.89
C CYS A 145 7.00 -0.82 -13.62
N GLY A 146 6.35 0.19 -14.19
CA GLY A 146 4.90 0.37 -14.11
C GLY A 146 4.12 -0.78 -14.75
N VAL A 147 4.59 -1.31 -15.88
CA VAL A 147 4.05 -2.52 -16.53
C VAL A 147 4.14 -3.71 -15.57
N ILE A 148 5.32 -3.96 -15.02
CA ILE A 148 5.56 -5.09 -14.10
C ILE A 148 4.71 -4.95 -12.82
N ILE A 149 4.73 -3.78 -12.19
CA ILE A 149 3.94 -3.50 -10.99
C ILE A 149 2.46 -3.65 -11.28
N GLY A 150 1.96 -3.04 -12.35
CA GLY A 150 0.56 -3.09 -12.72
C GLY A 150 0.09 -4.51 -12.93
N PHE A 151 0.85 -5.31 -13.69
CA PHE A 151 0.54 -6.71 -13.89
C PHE A 151 0.48 -7.48 -12.57
N ILE A 152 1.50 -7.34 -11.70
CA ILE A 152 1.54 -7.99 -10.39
C ILE A 152 0.39 -7.51 -9.49
N CYS A 153 0.09 -6.21 -9.47
CA CYS A 153 -1.02 -5.66 -8.70
C CYS A 153 -2.37 -6.24 -9.12
N GLY A 154 -2.61 -6.31 -10.42
CA GLY A 154 -3.84 -6.89 -10.96
C GLY A 154 -3.91 -8.41 -10.74
N PHE A 155 -2.79 -9.10 -10.87
CA PHE A 155 -2.70 -10.54 -10.74
C PHE A 155 -2.85 -11.01 -9.28
N ILE A 156 -2.20 -10.34 -8.32
CA ILE A 156 -2.18 -10.72 -6.90
C ILE A 156 -3.28 -10.02 -6.09
N GLY A 157 -3.78 -8.87 -6.56
CA GLY A 157 -4.73 -8.04 -5.82
C GLY A 157 -4.03 -7.07 -4.86
N ALA A 158 -4.31 -7.12 -3.57
CA ALA A 158 -3.89 -6.12 -2.57
C ALA A 158 -2.36 -5.93 -2.36
N GLY A 159 -1.51 -6.66 -3.06
CA GLY A 159 -0.03 -6.63 -2.87
C GLY A 159 0.72 -5.47 -3.56
N GLY A 160 0.02 -4.60 -4.28
CA GLY A 160 0.66 -3.62 -5.18
C GLY A 160 1.60 -2.62 -4.53
N GLY A 161 1.24 -2.09 -3.38
CA GLY A 161 2.05 -1.07 -2.69
C GLY A 161 3.44 -1.56 -2.28
N MET A 162 3.55 -2.80 -1.82
CA MET A 162 4.83 -3.40 -1.41
C MET A 162 5.77 -3.63 -2.58
N MET A 163 5.25 -4.16 -3.67
CA MET A 163 6.02 -4.38 -4.89
C MET A 163 6.50 -3.05 -5.46
N MET A 164 5.66 -2.01 -5.36
CA MET A 164 6.03 -0.66 -5.78
C MET A 164 7.20 -0.12 -4.96
N LEU A 165 7.16 -0.22 -3.63
CA LEU A 165 8.27 0.21 -2.78
C LEU A 165 9.56 -0.56 -3.07
N LEU A 166 9.46 -1.89 -3.25
CA LEU A 166 10.61 -2.73 -3.60
C LEU A 166 11.23 -2.30 -4.93
N ILE A 167 10.42 -2.10 -5.94
CA ILE A 167 10.89 -1.74 -7.29
C ILE A 167 11.46 -0.31 -7.29
N LEU A 168 10.78 0.66 -6.68
CA LEU A 168 11.27 2.02 -6.58
C LEU A 168 12.64 2.10 -5.88
N THR A 169 12.82 1.35 -4.79
CA THR A 169 14.06 1.39 -4.02
C THR A 169 15.17 0.52 -4.61
N SER A 170 14.86 -0.69 -5.10
CA SER A 170 15.88 -1.67 -5.48
C SER A 170 16.21 -1.67 -6.97
N VAL A 171 15.27 -1.28 -7.83
CA VAL A 171 15.44 -1.26 -9.29
C VAL A 171 15.66 0.16 -9.79
N LEU A 172 14.81 1.11 -9.38
CA LEU A 172 14.94 2.50 -9.80
C LEU A 172 15.94 3.31 -8.95
N GLY A 173 16.41 2.76 -7.82
CA GLY A 173 17.40 3.41 -6.96
C GLY A 173 16.87 4.68 -6.28
N TYR A 174 15.57 4.74 -5.97
CA TYR A 174 15.00 5.87 -5.25
C TYR A 174 15.46 5.90 -3.79
N GLU A 175 15.67 7.10 -3.26
CA GLU A 175 15.74 7.32 -1.83
C GLU A 175 14.43 6.85 -1.17
N LEU A 176 14.54 6.25 0.02
CA LEU A 176 13.38 5.62 0.67
C LEU A 176 12.18 6.57 0.85
N LYS A 177 12.42 7.82 1.29
CA LYS A 177 11.34 8.80 1.47
C LYS A 177 10.62 9.11 0.15
N THR A 178 11.39 9.33 -0.90
CA THR A 178 10.84 9.62 -2.23
C THR A 178 10.14 8.40 -2.82
N ALA A 179 10.64 7.19 -2.56
CA ALA A 179 9.99 5.96 -2.96
C ALA A 179 8.62 5.80 -2.29
N VAL A 180 8.55 5.97 -0.96
CA VAL A 180 7.28 5.91 -0.22
C VAL A 180 6.31 6.99 -0.71
N GLY A 181 6.77 8.25 -0.81
CA GLY A 181 5.93 9.35 -1.28
C GLY A 181 5.35 9.12 -2.68
N THR A 182 6.17 8.61 -3.61
CA THR A 182 5.74 8.29 -4.97
C THR A 182 4.80 7.08 -5.00
N SER A 183 5.05 6.07 -4.17
CA SER A 183 4.18 4.90 -4.02
C SER A 183 2.78 5.30 -3.55
N VAL A 184 2.66 6.03 -2.43
CA VAL A 184 1.36 6.46 -1.90
C VAL A 184 0.63 7.42 -2.85
N PHE A 185 1.35 8.22 -3.63
CA PHE A 185 0.75 9.06 -4.66
C PHE A 185 0.05 8.20 -5.73
N ILE A 186 0.71 7.20 -6.26
CA ILE A 186 0.13 6.29 -7.25
C ILE A 186 -1.04 5.51 -6.61
N MET A 187 -0.86 5.04 -5.37
CA MET A 187 -1.88 4.28 -4.65
C MET A 187 -3.15 5.05 -4.39
N ALA A 188 -3.10 6.36 -4.16
CA ALA A 188 -4.31 7.16 -3.99
C ALA A 188 -5.26 7.04 -5.19
N PHE A 189 -4.71 7.01 -6.40
CA PHE A 189 -5.51 6.86 -7.64
C PHE A 189 -5.93 5.43 -7.89
N THR A 190 -5.05 4.44 -7.67
CA THR A 190 -5.40 3.03 -7.86
C THR A 190 -6.44 2.58 -6.84
N ALA A 191 -6.34 3.01 -5.58
CA ALA A 191 -7.33 2.73 -4.55
C ALA A 191 -8.68 3.41 -4.84
N PHE A 192 -8.67 4.66 -5.35
CA PHE A 192 -9.89 5.35 -5.77
C PHE A 192 -10.62 4.58 -6.89
N THR A 193 -9.88 4.19 -7.93
CA THR A 193 -10.45 3.40 -9.03
C THR A 193 -11.01 2.06 -8.53
N GLY A 194 -10.27 1.38 -7.65
CA GLY A 194 -10.70 0.14 -7.04
C GLY A 194 -11.95 0.29 -6.17
N ALA A 195 -11.99 1.27 -5.27
CA ALA A 195 -13.14 1.55 -4.41
C ALA A 195 -14.39 1.92 -5.22
N ALA A 196 -14.24 2.81 -6.22
CA ALA A 196 -15.33 3.20 -7.10
C ALA A 196 -15.91 2.00 -7.86
N SER A 197 -15.07 1.12 -8.39
CA SER A 197 -15.49 -0.10 -9.07
C SER A 197 -16.22 -1.06 -8.13
N HIS A 198 -15.73 -1.23 -6.91
CA HIS A 198 -16.37 -2.11 -5.92
C HIS A 198 -17.79 -1.66 -5.58
N PHE A 199 -18.00 -0.37 -5.33
CA PHE A 199 -19.33 0.13 -4.98
C PHE A 199 -20.26 0.28 -6.18
N ALA A 200 -19.72 0.46 -7.39
CA ALA A 200 -20.54 0.45 -8.61
C ALA A 200 -21.11 -0.94 -8.92
N ILE A 201 -20.39 -2.00 -8.55
CA ILE A 201 -20.75 -3.39 -8.84
C ILE A 201 -21.41 -4.07 -7.63
N GLY A 202 -20.87 -3.87 -6.43
CA GLY A 202 -21.14 -4.70 -5.25
C GLY A 202 -22.14 -4.16 -4.23
N GLY A 203 -22.75 -3.02 -4.46
CA GLY A 203 -23.78 -2.49 -3.56
C GLY A 203 -23.29 -1.52 -2.48
N LYS A 204 -24.15 -1.27 -1.47
CA LYS A 204 -23.91 -0.22 -0.45
C LYS A 204 -22.99 -0.71 0.66
N PRO A 205 -21.96 0.07 1.05
CA PRO A 205 -21.09 -0.28 2.16
C PRO A 205 -21.83 -0.17 3.51
N ASP A 206 -21.30 -0.87 4.52
CA ASP A 206 -21.58 -0.50 5.92
C ASP A 206 -20.88 0.83 6.22
N TRP A 207 -21.67 1.91 6.18
CA TRP A 207 -21.20 3.28 6.36
C TRP A 207 -20.50 3.51 7.69
N PHE A 208 -21.00 2.85 8.77
CA PHE A 208 -20.42 3.01 10.11
C PHE A 208 -19.01 2.42 10.16
N VAL A 209 -18.85 1.17 9.71
CA VAL A 209 -17.53 0.51 9.63
C VAL A 209 -16.60 1.27 8.71
N MET A 210 -17.09 1.69 7.54
CA MET A 210 -16.28 2.43 6.56
C MET A 210 -15.76 3.75 7.10
N LEU A 211 -16.61 4.56 7.76
CA LEU A 211 -16.19 5.84 8.32
C LEU A 211 -15.18 5.67 9.45
N LEU A 212 -15.34 4.66 10.31
CA LEU A 212 -14.36 4.35 11.35
C LEU A 212 -13.01 3.93 10.76
N CYS A 213 -13.02 3.03 9.77
CA CYS A 213 -11.80 2.61 9.09
C CYS A 213 -11.09 3.79 8.42
N ILE A 214 -11.83 4.65 7.71
CA ILE A 214 -11.29 5.86 7.09
C ILE A 214 -10.65 6.77 8.15
N ALA A 215 -11.38 7.08 9.22
CA ALA A 215 -10.91 8.01 10.25
C ALA A 215 -9.62 7.51 10.94
N PHE A 216 -9.60 6.24 11.36
CA PHE A 216 -8.44 5.68 12.04
C PHE A 216 -7.24 5.50 11.08
N THR A 217 -7.48 5.04 9.85
CA THR A 217 -6.40 4.89 8.87
C THR A 217 -5.79 6.23 8.48
N LEU A 218 -6.63 7.24 8.25
CA LEU A 218 -6.19 8.60 7.94
C LEU A 218 -5.33 9.20 9.07
N LEU A 219 -5.77 9.05 10.31
CA LEU A 219 -5.05 9.53 11.49
C LEU A 219 -3.64 8.93 11.58
N TRP A 220 -3.55 7.61 11.54
CA TRP A 220 -2.29 6.90 11.69
C TRP A 220 -1.37 7.04 10.46
N ALA A 221 -1.92 7.11 9.24
CA ALA A 221 -1.15 7.38 8.03
C ALA A 221 -0.50 8.78 8.09
N ARG A 222 -1.24 9.78 8.55
CA ARG A 222 -0.69 11.14 8.75
C ARG A 222 0.43 11.16 9.80
N ILE A 223 0.21 10.53 10.94
CA ILE A 223 1.23 10.43 12.01
C ILE A 223 2.49 9.77 11.45
N ALA A 224 2.34 8.61 10.80
CA ALA A 224 3.45 7.87 10.21
C ALA A 224 4.19 8.67 9.14
N ALA A 225 3.48 9.32 8.21
CA ALA A 225 4.09 10.12 7.16
C ALA A 225 4.83 11.34 7.70
N VAL A 226 4.31 12.03 8.72
CA VAL A 226 4.99 13.15 9.37
C VAL A 226 6.27 12.69 10.07
N PHE A 227 6.20 11.59 10.83
CA PHE A 227 7.37 11.01 11.48
C PHE A 227 8.41 10.55 10.45
N ALA A 228 8.00 9.84 9.41
CA ALA A 228 8.88 9.35 8.36
C ALA A 228 9.67 10.46 7.67
N ASN A 229 9.02 11.61 7.41
CA ASN A 229 9.69 12.74 6.78
C ASN A 229 10.71 13.44 7.70
N LYS A 230 10.51 13.39 9.02
CA LYS A 230 11.45 13.96 10.01
C LYS A 230 12.57 12.99 10.38
N ALA A 231 12.35 11.68 10.25
CA ALA A 231 13.30 10.66 10.64
C ALA A 231 14.56 10.65 9.77
N SER A 232 15.70 10.20 10.35
CA SER A 232 16.89 9.88 9.58
C SER A 232 16.65 8.67 8.65
N ALA A 233 17.45 8.50 7.59
CA ALA A 233 17.35 7.36 6.69
C ALA A 233 17.44 6.01 7.45
N LYS A 234 18.35 5.91 8.43
CA LYS A 234 18.53 4.71 9.26
C LYS A 234 17.30 4.43 10.12
N THR A 235 16.75 5.45 10.77
CA THR A 235 15.55 5.34 11.61
C THR A 235 14.34 4.96 10.77
N LEU A 236 14.18 5.57 9.60
CA LEU A 236 13.06 5.27 8.69
C LEU A 236 13.13 3.83 8.17
N ASN A 237 14.31 3.37 7.71
CA ASN A 237 14.48 1.97 7.28
C ASN A 237 14.09 0.99 8.39
N ARG A 238 14.54 1.26 9.63
CA ARG A 238 14.23 0.43 10.79
C ARG A 238 12.74 0.43 11.12
N ALA A 239 12.12 1.61 11.16
CA ALA A 239 10.68 1.74 11.42
C ALA A 239 9.84 1.05 10.33
N THR A 240 10.15 1.30 9.06
CA THR A 240 9.50 0.63 7.92
C THR A 240 9.65 -0.89 8.01
N GLY A 241 10.87 -1.38 8.27
CA GLY A 241 11.13 -2.81 8.40
C GLY A 241 10.36 -3.47 9.55
N ILE A 242 10.34 -2.85 10.73
CA ILE A 242 9.61 -3.35 11.90
C ILE A 242 8.10 -3.38 11.62
N VAL A 243 7.53 -2.30 11.07
CA VAL A 243 6.10 -2.24 10.71
C VAL A 243 5.74 -3.34 9.71
N LEU A 244 6.55 -3.53 8.67
CA LEU A 244 6.29 -4.57 7.66
C LEU A 244 6.39 -5.99 8.23
N VAL A 245 7.36 -6.26 9.11
CA VAL A 245 7.51 -7.57 9.77
C VAL A 245 6.29 -7.85 10.66
N ILE A 246 5.90 -6.89 11.49
CA ILE A 246 4.73 -7.03 12.38
C ILE A 246 3.46 -7.25 11.54
N LEU A 247 3.24 -6.42 10.50
CA LEU A 247 2.08 -6.57 9.64
C LEU A 247 2.09 -7.90 8.89
N GLY A 248 3.25 -8.34 8.40
CA GLY A 248 3.40 -9.65 7.75
C GLY A 248 3.02 -10.80 8.71
N ILE A 249 3.48 -10.77 9.96
CA ILE A 249 3.13 -11.77 10.97
C ILE A 249 1.63 -11.72 11.28
N VAL A 250 1.08 -10.52 11.50
CA VAL A 250 -0.34 -10.33 11.86
C VAL A 250 -1.25 -10.84 10.73
N VAL A 251 -0.99 -10.44 9.49
CA VAL A 251 -1.80 -10.87 8.33
C VAL A 251 -1.63 -12.37 8.08
N PHE A 252 -0.42 -12.94 8.28
CA PHE A 252 -0.20 -14.37 8.19
C PHE A 252 -1.01 -15.13 9.25
N ALA A 253 -0.98 -14.68 10.50
CA ALA A 253 -1.77 -15.28 11.57
C ALA A 253 -3.28 -15.27 11.25
N PHE A 254 -3.80 -14.18 10.69
CA PHE A 254 -5.21 -14.10 10.25
C PHE A 254 -5.50 -15.07 9.11
N SER A 255 -4.57 -15.24 8.16
CA SER A 255 -4.75 -16.18 7.05
C SER A 255 -4.76 -17.65 7.47
N LEU A 256 -4.38 -17.95 8.70
CA LEU A 256 -4.48 -19.30 9.30
C LEU A 256 -5.80 -19.49 10.06
N LEU A 257 -6.49 -18.41 10.42
CA LEU A 257 -7.75 -18.42 11.17
C LEU A 257 -8.98 -18.33 10.25
N SER A 258 -8.79 -17.89 9.02
CA SER A 258 -9.81 -17.80 7.95
C SER A 258 -9.73 -19.02 7.03
#